data_f7bd4ff4b72182aa4b8d452d1baba4e0
#
_entry.id   f7bd4ff4b72182aa4b8d452d1baba4e0
#
_cell.length_a   1.000
_cell.length_b   1.000
_cell.length_c   1.000
_cell.angle_alpha   90.00
_cell.angle_beta   90.00
_cell.angle_gamma   90.00
#
_symmetry.space_group_name_H-M   'P 1'
#
loop_
_entity.id
_entity.type
_entity.pdbx_description
1 polymer ?
#
loop_
_entity_poly.entity_id
_entity_poly.type
_entity_poly.pdbx_seq_one_letter_code
_entity_poly.pdbx_strand_id
1 'polypeptide(L)'
;MGWGNKGTYDKERNLTYSDKGTYGTSGFMDDVEMLQVLELVSDITKSRGVILGLLYGKAVCLPENTRMNRNVAVFGASGSMKSRAYARNVVFQCVARGESLIITDPKSELYGDLCNYLIANGYIVRVFNLINPENSDSWNCLAEIEGQEIMAQLFSDVIIKNTGSTKGDHFWDNAEMNLLKALVLYVDQGFPPEGKNIGQVYKLLTLNSEKELNSLFDMLPITHPAKAPYNIFKQASDTVRSGVIICLLYTSPSPRD
;
A
#
# COMPACT_ATOMS: atom_id res chain seq x y z
N MET A 1 -48.14 -1.66 -1.30
CA MET A 1 -47.11 -2.67 -1.11
C MET A 1 -47.19 -3.15 0.33
N GLY A 2 -47.68 -4.40 0.53
CA GLY A 2 -47.94 -4.91 1.86
C GLY A 2 -46.66 -5.31 2.60
N TRP A 3 -46.42 -4.68 3.69
CA TRP A 3 -45.39 -5.06 4.68
C TRP A 3 -45.92 -6.26 5.49
N GLY A 4 -46.03 -7.40 4.87
CA GLY A 4 -46.57 -8.60 5.47
C GLY A 4 -45.60 -9.76 5.49
N ASN A 5 -44.73 -9.79 6.46
CA ASN A 5 -44.23 -10.95 7.17
C ASN A 5 -43.07 -10.51 8.03
N LYS A 6 -43.38 -10.07 9.26
CA LYS A 6 -42.34 -9.86 10.29
C LYS A 6 -41.72 -11.23 10.56
N GLY A 7 -40.40 -11.31 10.41
CA GLY A 7 -39.65 -12.50 10.77
C GLY A 7 -39.78 -12.85 12.24
N THR A 8 -39.28 -14.00 12.65
CA THR A 8 -39.27 -14.45 14.04
C THR A 8 -38.15 -13.69 14.77
N TYR A 9 -38.51 -13.02 15.87
CA TYR A 9 -37.54 -12.32 16.71
C TYR A 9 -36.91 -13.26 17.75
N ASP A 10 -35.61 -13.41 17.70
CA ASP A 10 -34.82 -14.12 18.70
C ASP A 10 -34.36 -13.12 19.76
N LYS A 11 -34.90 -13.23 20.95
CA LYS A 11 -34.64 -12.32 22.06
C LYS A 11 -33.25 -12.50 22.66
N GLU A 12 -32.68 -13.72 22.61
CA GLU A 12 -31.36 -14.00 23.19
C GLU A 12 -30.24 -13.42 22.33
N ARG A 13 -30.42 -13.45 20.99
CA ARG A 13 -29.44 -12.94 20.03
C ARG A 13 -29.75 -11.54 19.54
N ASN A 14 -30.86 -10.94 19.98
CA ASN A 14 -31.32 -9.62 19.57
C ASN A 14 -31.36 -9.46 18.05
N LEU A 15 -31.89 -10.48 17.35
CA LEU A 15 -31.97 -10.45 15.91
C LEU A 15 -33.32 -11.02 15.39
N THR A 16 -33.77 -10.52 14.25
CA THR A 16 -34.93 -10.99 13.57
C THR A 16 -34.55 -11.80 12.33
N TYR A 17 -35.01 -13.05 12.22
CA TYR A 17 -34.77 -13.90 11.07
C TYR A 17 -36.06 -14.34 10.42
N SER A 18 -36.05 -14.68 9.15
CA SER A 18 -37.18 -15.14 8.39
C SER A 18 -36.78 -16.22 7.39
N ASP A 19 -37.43 -17.37 7.48
CA ASP A 19 -37.26 -18.49 6.55
C ASP A 19 -37.96 -18.23 5.21
N LYS A 20 -38.74 -17.14 5.10
CA LYS A 20 -39.51 -16.78 3.91
C LYS A 20 -38.83 -15.77 3.00
N GLY A 21 -37.55 -15.50 3.21
CA GLY A 21 -36.79 -14.55 2.39
C GLY A 21 -37.22 -13.09 2.51
N THR A 22 -37.78 -12.67 3.63
CA THR A 22 -38.26 -11.30 3.88
C THR A 22 -37.20 -10.25 3.67
N TYR A 23 -35.96 -10.60 3.97
CA TYR A 23 -34.76 -9.72 3.83
C TYR A 23 -33.81 -10.19 2.72
N GLY A 24 -34.29 -11.02 1.81
CA GLY A 24 -33.53 -11.71 0.79
C GLY A 24 -33.16 -13.14 1.21
N THR A 25 -32.78 -13.93 0.25
CA THR A 25 -32.31 -15.30 0.43
C THR A 25 -30.92 -15.43 -0.18
N SER A 26 -30.09 -16.28 0.40
CA SER A 26 -28.83 -16.70 -0.20
C SER A 26 -28.78 -18.22 -0.30
N GLY A 27 -28.23 -18.72 -1.37
CA GLY A 27 -28.03 -20.14 -1.59
C GLY A 27 -26.80 -20.37 -2.44
N PHE A 28 -26.47 -21.64 -2.62
CA PHE A 28 -25.45 -21.98 -3.62
C PHE A 28 -26.06 -21.81 -5.02
N MET A 29 -25.26 -21.27 -5.92
CA MET A 29 -25.62 -21.08 -7.32
C MET A 29 -25.79 -22.43 -8.00
N ASP A 30 -26.83 -22.58 -8.77
CA ASP A 30 -27.01 -23.75 -9.64
C ASP A 30 -26.18 -23.61 -10.92
N ASP A 31 -26.10 -24.66 -11.74
CA ASP A 31 -25.25 -24.66 -12.96
C ASP A 31 -25.75 -23.62 -13.99
N VAL A 32 -27.05 -23.32 -14.03
CA VAL A 32 -27.59 -22.33 -14.97
C VAL A 32 -27.26 -20.92 -14.55
N GLU A 33 -27.43 -20.62 -13.28
CA GLU A 33 -27.07 -19.34 -12.69
C GLU A 33 -25.54 -19.11 -12.79
N MET A 34 -24.75 -20.17 -12.53
CA MET A 34 -23.30 -20.12 -12.61
C MET A 34 -22.81 -19.74 -14.01
N LEU A 35 -23.37 -20.36 -15.06
CA LEU A 35 -22.99 -20.08 -16.45
C LEU A 35 -23.40 -18.68 -16.95
N GLN A 36 -24.25 -17.95 -16.21
CA GLN A 36 -24.56 -16.55 -16.52
C GLN A 36 -23.45 -15.58 -16.08
N VAL A 37 -22.65 -15.96 -15.07
CA VAL A 37 -21.67 -15.08 -14.42
C VAL A 37 -20.26 -15.63 -14.44
N LEU A 38 -20.08 -16.94 -14.62
CA LEU A 38 -18.79 -17.63 -14.68
C LEU A 38 -18.64 -18.40 -15.99
N GLU A 39 -17.40 -18.72 -16.36
CA GLU A 39 -17.06 -19.50 -17.54
C GLU A 39 -16.46 -20.85 -17.16
N LEU A 40 -16.81 -21.90 -17.88
CA LEU A 40 -16.16 -23.22 -17.80
C LEU A 40 -15.14 -23.36 -18.94
N VAL A 41 -13.86 -23.42 -18.60
CA VAL A 41 -12.76 -23.42 -19.56
C VAL A 41 -12.03 -24.76 -19.51
N SER A 42 -11.91 -25.44 -20.65
CA SER A 42 -11.19 -26.72 -20.75
C SER A 42 -9.68 -26.52 -20.89
N ASP A 43 -9.25 -25.40 -21.46
CA ASP A 43 -7.85 -25.04 -21.67
C ASP A 43 -7.54 -23.74 -20.92
N ILE A 44 -6.91 -23.87 -19.76
CA ILE A 44 -6.59 -22.74 -18.87
C ILE A 44 -5.63 -21.74 -19.50
N THR A 45 -4.84 -22.14 -20.53
CA THR A 45 -3.92 -21.22 -21.21
C THR A 45 -4.64 -20.19 -22.07
N LYS A 46 -5.89 -20.45 -22.42
CA LYS A 46 -6.75 -19.56 -23.19
C LYS A 46 -7.64 -18.66 -22.33
N SER A 47 -7.73 -18.94 -21.03
CA SER A 47 -8.52 -18.12 -20.13
C SER A 47 -7.74 -16.87 -19.70
N ARG A 48 -8.34 -15.71 -19.94
CA ARG A 48 -7.87 -14.42 -19.40
C ARG A 48 -8.58 -14.04 -18.09
N GLY A 49 -9.53 -14.85 -17.68
CA GLY A 49 -10.26 -14.66 -16.43
C GLY A 49 -9.49 -15.13 -15.19
N VAL A 50 -10.08 -14.94 -14.02
CA VAL A 50 -9.52 -15.43 -12.74
C VAL A 50 -10.03 -16.85 -12.50
N ILE A 51 -9.14 -17.84 -12.41
CA ILE A 51 -9.50 -19.22 -12.09
C ILE A 51 -9.90 -19.30 -10.60
N LEU A 52 -11.12 -19.77 -10.34
CA LEU A 52 -11.66 -19.92 -8.99
C LEU A 52 -11.54 -21.36 -8.48
N GLY A 53 -11.55 -22.34 -9.38
CA GLY A 53 -11.50 -23.75 -9.02
C GLY A 53 -11.74 -24.66 -10.22
N LEU A 54 -12.07 -25.94 -9.95
CA LEU A 54 -12.40 -26.94 -10.95
C LEU A 54 -13.81 -27.48 -10.71
N LEU A 55 -14.58 -27.62 -11.78
CA LEU A 55 -15.89 -28.24 -11.80
C LEU A 55 -16.01 -29.12 -13.05
N TYR A 56 -16.40 -30.39 -12.90
CA TYR A 56 -16.52 -31.36 -13.99
C TYR A 56 -15.25 -31.47 -14.85
N GLY A 57 -14.08 -31.38 -14.23
CA GLY A 57 -12.78 -31.43 -14.92
C GLY A 57 -12.42 -30.20 -15.75
N LYS A 58 -13.22 -29.12 -15.68
CA LYS A 58 -12.97 -27.84 -16.31
C LYS A 58 -12.66 -26.76 -15.27
N ALA A 59 -11.88 -25.77 -15.66
CA ALA A 59 -11.64 -24.61 -14.81
C ALA A 59 -12.88 -23.71 -14.79
N VAL A 60 -13.31 -23.34 -13.59
CA VAL A 60 -14.31 -22.29 -13.36
C VAL A 60 -13.59 -20.98 -13.29
N CYS A 61 -13.91 -20.05 -14.17
CA CYS A 61 -13.25 -18.76 -14.29
C CYS A 61 -14.24 -17.61 -14.11
N LEU A 62 -13.81 -16.59 -13.39
CA LEU A 62 -14.47 -15.29 -13.42
C LEU A 62 -14.03 -14.58 -14.72
N PRO A 63 -14.95 -14.22 -15.64
CA PRO A 63 -14.57 -13.64 -16.93
C PRO A 63 -13.76 -12.34 -16.81
N GLU A 64 -12.92 -12.05 -17.80
CA GLU A 64 -12.12 -10.81 -17.84
C GLU A 64 -13.01 -9.56 -17.84
N ASN A 65 -14.12 -9.60 -18.54
CA ASN A 65 -15.07 -8.50 -18.68
C ASN A 65 -16.22 -8.55 -17.66
N THR A 66 -16.04 -9.28 -16.57
CA THR A 66 -17.06 -9.38 -15.52
C THR A 66 -17.41 -8.03 -14.91
N ARG A 67 -18.68 -7.85 -14.55
CA ARG A 67 -19.15 -6.74 -13.71
C ARG A 67 -18.95 -7.00 -12.21
N MET A 68 -18.55 -8.22 -11.86
CA MET A 68 -18.32 -8.60 -10.46
C MET A 68 -16.97 -8.11 -9.97
N ASN A 69 -16.86 -7.94 -8.65
CA ASN A 69 -15.60 -7.66 -7.99
C ASN A 69 -14.63 -8.84 -8.17
N ARG A 70 -13.37 -8.55 -8.49
CA ARG A 70 -12.32 -9.55 -8.65
C ARG A 70 -11.59 -9.92 -7.35
N ASN A 71 -12.02 -9.40 -6.21
CA ASN A 71 -11.46 -9.78 -4.92
C ASN A 71 -11.87 -11.21 -4.58
N VAL A 72 -10.90 -12.04 -4.24
CA VAL A 72 -11.11 -13.44 -3.88
C VAL A 72 -10.57 -13.70 -2.48
N ALA A 73 -11.42 -14.23 -1.60
CA ALA A 73 -11.03 -14.69 -0.28
C ALA A 73 -10.97 -16.22 -0.26
N VAL A 74 -9.80 -16.78 0.09
CA VAL A 74 -9.57 -18.22 0.13
C VAL A 74 -9.43 -18.68 1.58
N PHE A 75 -10.39 -19.48 2.04
CA PHE A 75 -10.41 -20.02 3.39
C PHE A 75 -10.01 -21.50 3.39
N GLY A 76 -9.22 -21.89 4.39
CA GLY A 76 -8.80 -23.28 4.55
C GLY A 76 -7.88 -23.44 5.75
N ALA A 77 -7.89 -24.63 6.36
CA ALA A 77 -7.01 -24.97 7.46
C ALA A 77 -5.52 -24.93 7.07
N SER A 78 -4.63 -24.97 8.04
CA SER A 78 -3.20 -25.16 7.78
C SER A 78 -2.98 -26.48 7.03
N GLY A 79 -2.10 -26.49 6.03
CA GLY A 79 -1.86 -27.67 5.19
C GLY A 79 -2.89 -27.93 4.08
N SER A 80 -3.97 -27.14 3.95
CA SER A 80 -4.99 -27.32 2.91
C SER A 80 -4.56 -26.88 1.50
N MET A 81 -3.27 -26.72 1.28
CA MET A 81 -2.65 -26.35 -0.02
C MET A 81 -3.09 -25.01 -0.62
N LYS A 82 -3.58 -24.06 0.15
CA LYS A 82 -4.03 -22.74 -0.36
C LYS A 82 -3.00 -22.05 -1.26
N SER A 83 -1.74 -22.01 -0.81
CA SER A 83 -0.65 -21.41 -1.59
C SER A 83 -0.42 -22.15 -2.90
N ARG A 84 -0.44 -23.50 -2.86
CA ARG A 84 -0.19 -24.34 -4.02
C ARG A 84 -1.35 -24.39 -5.00
N ALA A 85 -2.57 -24.54 -4.48
CA ALA A 85 -3.77 -24.69 -5.31
C ALA A 85 -4.29 -23.37 -5.86
N TYR A 86 -4.07 -22.25 -5.17
CA TYR A 86 -4.62 -20.96 -5.56
C TYR A 86 -3.55 -19.89 -5.80
N ALA A 87 -2.75 -19.50 -4.79
CA ALA A 87 -1.86 -18.34 -4.91
C ALA A 87 -0.86 -18.48 -6.06
N ARG A 88 -0.20 -19.64 -6.22
CA ARG A 88 0.73 -19.86 -7.35
C ARG A 88 0.03 -19.80 -8.70
N ASN A 89 -1.17 -20.36 -8.80
CA ASN A 89 -1.95 -20.33 -10.04
C ASN A 89 -2.36 -18.90 -10.43
N VAL A 90 -2.69 -18.05 -9.45
CA VAL A 90 -2.95 -16.63 -9.69
C VAL A 90 -1.70 -15.93 -10.26
N VAL A 91 -0.51 -16.22 -9.73
CA VAL A 91 0.73 -15.66 -10.27
C VAL A 91 0.96 -16.09 -11.72
N PHE A 92 0.78 -17.37 -12.06
CA PHE A 92 0.89 -17.84 -13.44
C PHE A 92 -0.11 -17.17 -14.37
N GLN A 93 -1.34 -16.93 -13.91
CA GLN A 93 -2.34 -16.22 -14.70
C GLN A 93 -2.00 -14.74 -14.90
N CYS A 94 -1.49 -14.07 -13.87
CA CYS A 94 -1.04 -12.69 -13.98
C CYS A 94 0.13 -12.56 -14.97
N VAL A 95 1.07 -13.52 -14.96
CA VAL A 95 2.17 -13.59 -15.94
C VAL A 95 1.61 -13.77 -17.37
N ALA A 96 0.65 -14.68 -17.55
CA ALA A 96 0.02 -14.90 -18.84
C ALA A 96 -0.73 -13.66 -19.38
N ARG A 97 -1.20 -12.78 -18.50
CA ARG A 97 -1.89 -11.52 -18.82
C ARG A 97 -0.93 -10.32 -18.92
N GLY A 98 0.33 -10.46 -18.48
CA GLY A 98 1.31 -9.37 -18.41
C GLY A 98 1.00 -8.35 -17.29
N GLU A 99 0.39 -8.79 -16.21
CA GLU A 99 0.01 -7.93 -15.07
C GLU A 99 1.14 -7.77 -14.06
N SER A 100 1.27 -6.59 -13.45
CA SER A 100 2.15 -6.38 -12.29
C SER A 100 1.56 -6.99 -11.03
N LEU A 101 2.43 -7.43 -10.12
CA LEU A 101 2.07 -8.17 -8.92
C LEU A 101 2.66 -7.53 -7.67
N ILE A 102 1.86 -7.46 -6.60
CA ILE A 102 2.33 -7.19 -5.25
C ILE A 102 1.94 -8.40 -4.38
N ILE A 103 2.91 -9.06 -3.77
CA ILE A 103 2.71 -10.29 -3.02
C ILE A 103 3.23 -10.11 -1.60
N THR A 104 2.38 -10.38 -0.61
CA THR A 104 2.82 -10.52 0.79
C THR A 104 3.13 -11.99 1.08
N ASP A 105 4.40 -12.31 1.31
CA ASP A 105 4.89 -13.68 1.50
C ASP A 105 5.66 -13.84 2.83
N PRO A 106 4.95 -13.96 3.96
CA PRO A 106 5.59 -13.99 5.28
C PRO A 106 6.49 -15.21 5.52
N LYS A 107 6.43 -16.23 4.66
CA LYS A 107 7.23 -17.46 4.76
C LYS A 107 8.27 -17.59 3.66
N SER A 108 8.32 -16.67 2.72
CA SER A 108 9.18 -16.69 1.53
C SER A 108 9.00 -17.94 0.64
N GLU A 109 7.85 -18.65 0.78
CA GLU A 109 7.54 -19.85 -0.02
C GLU A 109 7.25 -19.48 -1.48
N LEU A 110 6.48 -18.41 -1.70
CA LEU A 110 6.13 -17.97 -3.05
C LEU A 110 7.34 -17.36 -3.78
N TYR A 111 8.16 -16.60 -3.06
CA TYR A 111 9.41 -16.09 -3.61
C TYR A 111 10.35 -17.22 -4.04
N GLY A 112 10.61 -18.19 -3.16
CA GLY A 112 11.48 -19.31 -3.46
C GLY A 112 11.01 -20.15 -4.65
N ASP A 113 9.69 -20.33 -4.78
CA ASP A 113 9.11 -21.16 -5.84
C ASP A 113 8.98 -20.43 -7.20
N LEU A 114 8.75 -19.12 -7.21
CA LEU A 114 8.29 -18.40 -8.40
C LEU A 114 9.26 -17.33 -8.89
N CYS A 115 10.25 -16.91 -8.12
CA CYS A 115 11.17 -15.83 -8.49
C CYS A 115 11.87 -16.12 -9.84
N ASN A 116 12.47 -17.30 -9.99
CA ASN A 116 13.15 -17.67 -11.24
C ASN A 116 12.18 -17.76 -12.43
N TYR A 117 10.96 -18.21 -12.20
CA TYR A 117 9.93 -18.25 -13.24
C TYR A 117 9.54 -16.83 -13.68
N LEU A 118 9.35 -15.91 -12.74
CA LEU A 118 9.03 -14.50 -13.02
C LEU A 118 10.16 -13.84 -13.82
N ILE A 119 11.41 -14.00 -13.41
CA ILE A 119 12.58 -13.45 -14.09
C ILE A 119 12.68 -14.02 -15.52
N ALA A 120 12.47 -15.33 -15.69
CA ALA A 120 12.50 -15.99 -17.00
C ALA A 120 11.39 -15.47 -17.95
N ASN A 121 10.29 -14.94 -17.39
CA ASN A 121 9.21 -14.30 -18.15
C ASN A 121 9.36 -12.77 -18.26
N GLY A 122 10.53 -12.21 -17.96
CA GLY A 122 10.85 -10.80 -18.16
C GLY A 122 10.38 -9.86 -17.05
N TYR A 123 9.98 -10.38 -15.90
CA TYR A 123 9.59 -9.56 -14.75
C TYR A 123 10.81 -9.05 -13.99
N ILE A 124 10.73 -7.81 -13.54
CA ILE A 124 11.64 -7.27 -12.54
C ILE A 124 11.07 -7.64 -11.16
N VAL A 125 11.75 -8.53 -10.46
CA VAL A 125 11.34 -8.94 -9.12
C VAL A 125 12.07 -8.08 -8.10
N ARG A 126 11.31 -7.43 -7.22
CA ARG A 126 11.83 -6.65 -6.10
C ARG A 126 11.38 -7.28 -4.79
N VAL A 127 12.29 -7.38 -3.84
CA VAL A 127 12.02 -7.99 -2.54
C VAL A 127 12.19 -6.95 -1.44
N PHE A 128 11.14 -6.69 -0.70
CA PHE A 128 11.19 -5.87 0.49
C PHE A 128 11.17 -6.77 1.73
N ASN A 129 12.34 -7.05 2.29
CA ASN A 129 12.52 -7.99 3.38
C ASN A 129 12.62 -7.27 4.73
N LEU A 130 11.53 -7.29 5.49
CA LEU A 130 11.44 -6.68 6.82
C LEU A 130 12.11 -7.50 7.93
N ILE A 131 12.36 -8.79 7.69
CA ILE A 131 12.98 -9.70 8.67
C ILE A 131 14.50 -9.65 8.57
N ASN A 132 15.01 -9.60 7.34
CA ASN A 132 16.44 -9.50 7.07
C ASN A 132 16.69 -8.38 6.04
N PRO A 133 16.84 -7.13 6.50
CA PRO A 133 17.02 -5.97 5.61
C PRO A 133 18.28 -6.04 4.74
N GLU A 134 19.31 -6.79 5.14
CA GLU A 134 20.52 -6.99 4.33
C GLU A 134 20.25 -7.73 3.02
N ASN A 135 19.20 -8.56 3.01
CA ASN A 135 18.73 -9.30 1.84
C ASN A 135 17.49 -8.64 1.21
N SER A 136 17.31 -7.35 1.39
CA SER A 136 16.22 -6.57 0.82
C SER A 136 16.72 -5.73 -0.35
N ASP A 137 15.88 -5.58 -1.38
CA ASP A 137 16.10 -4.52 -2.34
C ASP A 137 15.90 -3.16 -1.66
N SER A 138 16.73 -2.20 -2.02
CA SER A 138 16.56 -0.81 -1.59
C SER A 138 15.57 -0.07 -2.50
N TRP A 139 14.83 0.85 -1.91
CA TRP A 139 13.94 1.72 -2.64
C TRP A 139 14.16 3.17 -2.20
N ASN A 140 14.46 4.02 -3.16
CA ASN A 140 14.59 5.45 -2.93
C ASN A 140 13.23 6.15 -3.13
N CYS A 141 12.47 6.28 -2.06
CA CYS A 141 11.15 6.89 -2.09
C CYS A 141 11.15 8.37 -2.54
N LEU A 142 12.25 9.10 -2.37
CA LEU A 142 12.35 10.48 -2.83
C LEU A 142 12.46 10.59 -4.36
N ALA A 143 12.93 9.56 -5.03
CA ALA A 143 13.00 9.54 -6.49
C ALA A 143 11.61 9.59 -7.15
N GLU A 144 10.58 9.12 -6.45
CA GLU A 144 9.18 9.09 -6.94
C GLU A 144 8.45 10.43 -6.79
N ILE A 145 9.07 11.43 -6.17
CA ILE A 145 8.43 12.74 -5.94
C ILE A 145 8.36 13.54 -7.23
N GLU A 146 9.41 13.48 -8.06
CA GLU A 146 9.46 14.08 -9.40
C GLU A 146 8.98 15.56 -9.47
N GLY A 147 9.29 16.36 -8.47
CA GLY A 147 8.86 17.75 -8.38
C GLY A 147 7.40 17.98 -7.97
N GLN A 148 6.65 16.93 -7.68
CA GLN A 148 5.23 17.03 -7.34
C GLN A 148 5.04 17.33 -5.84
N GLU A 149 4.54 18.53 -5.53
CA GLU A 149 4.28 18.95 -4.14
C GLU A 149 3.32 18.02 -3.39
N ILE A 150 2.34 17.46 -4.10
CA ILE A 150 1.38 16.54 -3.51
C ILE A 150 2.04 15.23 -3.07
N MET A 151 3.02 14.73 -3.83
CA MET A 151 3.76 13.53 -3.49
C MET A 151 4.68 13.77 -2.29
N ALA A 152 5.33 14.94 -2.22
CA ALA A 152 6.12 15.33 -1.05
C ALA A 152 5.26 15.46 0.21
N GLN A 153 4.05 15.97 0.08
CA GLN A 153 3.10 16.03 1.19
C GLN A 153 2.62 14.66 1.63
N LEU A 154 2.24 13.79 0.69
CA LEU A 154 1.82 12.42 0.97
C LEU A 154 2.95 11.63 1.68
N PHE A 155 4.17 11.75 1.17
CA PHE A 155 5.34 11.14 1.79
C PHE A 155 5.53 11.60 3.25
N SER A 156 5.48 12.91 3.47
CA SER A 156 5.63 13.48 4.83
C SER A 156 4.51 13.05 5.77
N ASP A 157 3.26 13.04 5.30
CA ASP A 157 2.09 12.62 6.05
C ASP A 157 2.17 11.13 6.46
N VAL A 158 2.60 10.27 5.53
CA VAL A 158 2.78 8.83 5.81
C VAL A 158 3.88 8.61 6.85
N ILE A 159 5.00 9.31 6.77
CA ILE A 159 6.07 9.18 7.76
C ILE A 159 5.58 9.63 9.13
N ILE A 160 5.05 10.84 9.26
CA ILE A 160 4.63 11.39 10.55
C ILE A 160 3.55 10.52 11.20
N LYS A 161 2.55 10.07 10.44
CA LYS A 161 1.47 9.22 10.97
C LYS A 161 1.93 7.83 11.42
N ASN A 162 2.97 7.29 10.81
CA ASN A 162 3.45 5.94 11.14
C ASN A 162 4.63 5.93 12.13
N THR A 163 5.29 7.06 12.36
CA THR A 163 6.41 7.17 13.29
C THR A 163 6.08 7.91 14.58
N GLY A 164 5.01 8.72 14.57
CA GLY A 164 4.53 9.42 15.77
C GLY A 164 4.08 8.45 16.86
N SER A 165 4.67 8.57 18.03
CA SER A 165 4.26 7.83 19.21
C SER A 165 3.03 8.49 19.82
N THR A 166 1.89 7.83 19.74
CA THR A 166 0.63 8.14 20.45
C THR A 166 -0.07 9.45 20.06
N LYS A 167 -1.40 9.37 20.01
CA LYS A 167 -2.40 10.44 19.87
C LYS A 167 -1.98 11.76 20.55
N GLY A 168 -1.08 12.48 19.90
CA GLY A 168 -0.52 13.73 20.33
C GLY A 168 -1.22 14.90 19.69
N ASP A 169 -0.88 16.05 20.12
CA ASP A 169 -1.43 17.33 19.73
C ASP A 169 -1.21 17.56 18.20
N HIS A 170 -2.27 17.65 17.42
CA HIS A 170 -2.27 17.92 15.99
C HIS A 170 -1.40 19.13 15.58
N PHE A 171 -1.09 19.98 16.53
CA PHE A 171 -0.22 21.12 16.31
C PHE A 171 1.24 20.70 16.03
N TRP A 172 1.76 19.73 16.79
CA TRP A 172 3.12 19.20 16.60
C TRP A 172 3.23 18.45 15.29
N ASP A 173 2.25 17.60 15.00
CA ASP A 173 2.21 16.81 13.75
C ASP A 173 2.23 17.73 12.52
N ASN A 174 1.51 18.84 12.57
CA ASN A 174 1.48 19.82 11.49
C ASN A 174 2.83 20.54 11.31
N ALA A 175 3.53 20.87 12.39
CA ALA A 175 4.84 21.52 12.32
C ALA A 175 5.90 20.55 11.77
N GLU A 176 5.89 19.30 12.23
CA GLU A 176 6.76 18.22 11.73
C GLU A 176 6.51 17.95 10.24
N MET A 177 5.25 17.83 9.83
CA MET A 177 4.87 17.61 8.42
C MET A 177 5.35 18.76 7.52
N ASN A 178 5.18 20.00 7.94
CA ASN A 178 5.61 21.15 7.15
C ASN A 178 7.14 21.23 7.04
N LEU A 179 7.88 20.95 8.11
CA LEU A 179 9.33 20.90 8.03
C LEU A 179 9.81 19.77 7.13
N LEU A 180 9.29 18.55 7.32
CA LEU A 180 9.67 17.40 6.50
C LEU A 180 9.33 17.62 5.02
N LYS A 181 8.14 18.14 4.70
CA LYS A 181 7.73 18.51 3.34
C LYS A 181 8.70 19.54 2.73
N ALA A 182 9.08 20.57 3.49
CA ALA A 182 10.00 21.58 3.02
C ALA A 182 11.37 21.00 2.67
N LEU A 183 11.92 20.16 3.56
CA LEU A 183 13.21 19.49 3.36
C LEU A 183 13.20 18.54 2.15
N VAL A 184 12.12 17.76 2.02
CA VAL A 184 11.94 16.84 0.90
C VAL A 184 11.90 17.58 -0.42
N LEU A 185 11.13 18.67 -0.53
CA LEU A 185 11.04 19.50 -1.73
C LEU A 185 12.36 20.22 -2.02
N TYR A 186 13.09 20.62 -0.99
CA TYR A 186 14.43 21.22 -1.15
C TYR A 186 15.41 20.21 -1.76
N VAL A 187 15.42 18.97 -1.25
CA VAL A 187 16.28 17.91 -1.77
C VAL A 187 15.87 17.49 -3.18
N ASP A 188 14.56 17.34 -3.41
CA ASP A 188 14.05 16.93 -4.73
C ASP A 188 14.39 17.91 -5.84
N GLN A 189 14.37 19.21 -5.56
CA GLN A 189 14.61 20.23 -6.59
C GLN A 189 16.04 20.74 -6.63
N GLY A 190 16.77 20.66 -5.52
CA GLY A 190 18.10 21.22 -5.38
C GLY A 190 19.24 20.24 -5.64
N PHE A 191 19.01 18.95 -5.69
CA PHE A 191 20.06 17.93 -5.82
C PHE A 191 19.95 17.13 -7.12
N PRO A 192 21.08 16.64 -7.66
CA PRO A 192 21.06 15.70 -8.78
C PRO A 192 20.43 14.36 -8.37
N PRO A 193 20.01 13.49 -9.32
CA PRO A 193 19.30 12.24 -9.03
C PRO A 193 19.96 11.36 -7.97
N GLU A 194 21.29 11.27 -7.97
CA GLU A 194 22.07 10.47 -7.02
C GLU A 194 22.01 11.04 -5.59
N GLY A 195 21.77 12.34 -5.47
CA GLY A 195 21.64 13.06 -4.21
C GLY A 195 20.22 13.14 -3.68
N LYS A 196 19.22 12.78 -4.48
CA LYS A 196 17.79 12.81 -4.07
C LYS A 196 17.45 11.61 -3.21
N ASN A 197 17.84 11.63 -1.96
CA ASN A 197 17.59 10.54 -1.03
C ASN A 197 17.34 11.04 0.40
N ILE A 198 16.78 10.18 1.24
CA ILE A 198 16.45 10.49 2.63
C ILE A 198 17.69 10.87 3.46
N GLY A 199 18.85 10.35 3.11
CA GLY A 199 20.12 10.71 3.76
C GLY A 199 20.46 12.19 3.61
N GLN A 200 20.11 12.84 2.50
CA GLN A 200 20.29 14.28 2.35
C GLN A 200 19.29 15.07 3.21
N VAL A 201 18.05 14.59 3.34
CA VAL A 201 17.09 15.19 4.28
C VAL A 201 17.61 15.11 5.71
N TYR A 202 18.16 13.96 6.10
CA TYR A 202 18.77 13.77 7.41
C TYR A 202 19.96 14.72 7.63
N LYS A 203 20.84 14.88 6.65
CA LYS A 203 21.98 15.81 6.73
C LYS A 203 21.52 17.26 6.94
N LEU A 204 20.43 17.68 6.32
CA LEU A 204 19.86 19.01 6.54
C LEU A 204 19.34 19.19 7.97
N LEU A 205 18.73 18.16 8.56
CA LEU A 205 18.30 18.16 9.95
C LEU A 205 19.46 18.18 10.95
N THR A 206 20.61 17.65 10.57
CA THR A 206 21.82 17.57 11.42
C THR A 206 22.79 18.74 11.22
N LEU A 207 22.39 19.81 10.54
CA LEU A 207 23.18 21.03 10.47
C LEU A 207 23.49 21.61 11.86
N ASN A 208 24.64 22.24 12.02
CA ASN A 208 25.14 22.68 13.32
C ASN A 208 24.25 23.68 14.04
N SER A 209 23.37 24.36 13.31
CA SER A 209 22.42 25.31 13.89
C SER A 209 21.18 25.50 13.03
N GLU A 210 20.04 25.79 13.70
CA GLU A 210 18.83 26.24 13.02
C GLU A 210 19.05 27.47 12.14
N LYS A 211 20.04 28.33 12.48
CA LYS A 211 20.40 29.51 11.68
C LYS A 211 20.93 29.14 10.30
N GLU A 212 21.73 28.08 10.19
CA GLU A 212 22.20 27.58 8.90
C GLU A 212 21.06 27.08 8.06
N LEU A 213 20.14 26.31 8.65
CA LEU A 213 18.94 25.84 7.96
C LEU A 213 18.06 27.02 7.49
N ASN A 214 17.82 28.00 8.36
CA ASN A 214 17.10 29.21 8.01
C ASN A 214 17.74 29.93 6.80
N SER A 215 19.07 30.06 6.80
CA SER A 215 19.80 30.73 5.72
C SER A 215 19.62 30.03 4.37
N LEU A 216 19.64 28.70 4.35
CA LEU A 216 19.40 27.93 3.12
C LEU A 216 18.03 28.22 2.52
N PHE A 217 16.98 28.22 3.34
CA PHE A 217 15.62 28.48 2.88
C PHE A 217 15.37 29.97 2.58
N ASP A 218 16.01 30.88 3.27
CA ASP A 218 15.89 32.32 3.01
C ASP A 218 16.47 32.71 1.65
N MET A 219 17.52 32.02 1.17
CA MET A 219 18.11 32.21 -0.16
C MET A 219 17.22 31.68 -1.31
N LEU A 220 16.24 30.84 -1.04
CA LEU A 220 15.35 30.33 -2.08
C LEU A 220 14.43 31.43 -2.63
N PRO A 221 14.13 31.43 -3.93
CA PRO A 221 13.14 32.34 -4.49
C PRO A 221 11.75 32.09 -3.89
N ILE A 222 10.93 33.13 -3.83
CA ILE A 222 9.58 33.05 -3.24
C ILE A 222 8.68 32.02 -3.93
N THR A 223 8.95 31.73 -5.20
CA THR A 223 8.22 30.76 -6.02
C THR A 223 8.66 29.33 -5.79
N HIS A 224 9.73 29.10 -5.00
CA HIS A 224 10.20 27.74 -4.74
C HIS A 224 9.23 27.00 -3.83
N PRO A 225 8.77 25.77 -4.20
CA PRO A 225 7.71 25.06 -3.46
C PRO A 225 8.08 24.70 -2.02
N ALA A 226 9.37 24.57 -1.71
CA ALA A 226 9.83 24.34 -0.34
C ALA A 226 9.71 25.56 0.58
N LYS A 227 9.57 26.77 0.02
CA LYS A 227 9.54 28.03 0.79
C LYS A 227 8.30 28.17 1.66
N ALA A 228 7.12 27.88 1.10
CA ALA A 228 5.86 28.03 1.81
C ALA A 228 5.75 27.11 3.03
N PRO A 229 5.96 25.78 2.94
CA PRO A 229 5.91 24.92 4.11
C PRO A 229 7.00 25.26 5.13
N TYR A 230 8.19 25.67 4.70
CA TYR A 230 9.24 26.12 5.62
C TYR A 230 8.84 27.38 6.40
N ASN A 231 8.23 28.36 5.75
CA ASN A 231 7.74 29.57 6.41
C ASN A 231 6.65 29.28 7.44
N ILE A 232 5.78 28.28 7.20
CA ILE A 232 4.78 27.85 8.18
C ILE A 232 5.50 27.27 9.42
N PHE A 233 6.48 26.39 9.24
CA PHE A 233 7.28 25.85 10.32
C PHE A 233 8.00 26.98 11.11
N LYS A 234 8.58 27.97 10.41
CA LYS A 234 9.32 29.11 11.00
C LYS A 234 8.45 30.01 11.89
N GLN A 235 7.10 29.98 11.72
CA GLN A 235 6.17 30.73 12.57
C GLN A 235 5.97 30.10 13.97
N ALA A 236 6.36 28.86 14.17
CA ALA A 236 6.32 28.23 15.49
C ALA A 236 7.33 28.88 16.45
N SER A 237 7.09 28.80 17.76
CA SER A 237 8.04 29.26 18.78
C SER A 237 9.36 28.49 18.74
N ASP A 238 10.45 29.07 19.24
CA ASP A 238 11.78 28.46 19.26
C ASP A 238 11.77 27.08 19.94
N THR A 239 11.02 26.95 21.03
CA THR A 239 10.88 25.68 21.76
C THR A 239 10.21 24.62 20.91
N VAL A 240 9.16 24.98 20.15
CA VAL A 240 8.47 24.07 19.26
C VAL A 240 9.38 23.66 18.11
N ARG A 241 10.04 24.60 17.45
CA ARG A 241 10.94 24.30 16.33
C ARG A 241 12.07 23.36 16.73
N SER A 242 12.71 23.62 17.86
CA SER A 242 13.76 22.74 18.38
C SER A 242 13.23 21.34 18.69
N GLY A 243 12.03 21.24 19.28
CA GLY A 243 11.38 19.97 19.56
C GLY A 243 11.06 19.19 18.29
N VAL A 244 10.53 19.85 17.27
CA VAL A 244 10.20 19.26 15.96
C VAL A 244 11.46 18.72 15.26
N ILE A 245 12.55 19.46 15.24
CA ILE A 245 13.83 19.02 14.65
C ILE A 245 14.33 17.76 15.37
N ILE A 246 14.31 17.75 16.69
CA ILE A 246 14.72 16.59 17.49
C ILE A 246 13.82 15.39 17.20
N CYS A 247 12.50 15.59 17.17
CA CYS A 247 11.53 14.55 16.89
C CYS A 247 11.80 13.90 15.51
N LEU A 248 11.98 14.70 14.47
CA LEU A 248 12.30 14.22 13.13
C LEU A 248 13.65 13.50 13.07
N LEU A 249 14.65 13.89 13.83
CA LEU A 249 15.92 13.19 13.92
C LEU A 249 15.78 11.77 14.49
N TYR A 250 14.89 11.58 15.44
CA TYR A 250 14.61 10.25 16.01
C TYR A 250 13.71 9.39 15.14
N THR A 251 12.85 10.00 14.34
CA THR A 251 11.89 9.29 13.49
C THR A 251 12.42 9.04 12.08
N SER A 252 13.38 9.84 11.62
CA SER A 252 14.02 9.61 10.33
C SER A 252 14.91 8.37 10.39
N PRO A 253 14.81 7.42 9.43
CA PRO A 253 15.74 6.31 9.38
C PRO A 253 17.16 6.88 9.22
N SER A 254 17.99 6.65 10.23
CA SER A 254 19.42 6.96 10.14
C SER A 254 20.01 6.17 8.97
N PRO A 255 20.71 6.79 8.03
CA PRO A 255 21.51 6.03 7.09
C PRO A 255 22.56 5.30 7.91
N ARG A 256 22.32 4.04 8.20
CA ARG A 256 23.39 3.15 8.65
C ARG A 256 24.15 2.74 7.41
N ASP A 257 25.43 2.94 7.49
CA ASP A 257 26.44 2.57 6.49
C ASP A 257 26.28 1.14 5.96
#